data_d880209aab035abacc99b904e179ce5e
#
_entry.id   d880209aab035abacc99b904e179ce5e
#
_cell.length_a   1.000
_cell.length_b   1.000
_cell.length_c   1.000
_cell.angle_alpha   90.00
_cell.angle_beta   90.00
_cell.angle_gamma   90.00
#
_symmetry.space_group_name_H-M   'P 1'
#
loop_
_entity.id
_entity.type
_entity.pdbx_description
1 polymer ?
#
loop_
_entity_poly.entity_id
_entity_poly.type
_entity_poly.pdbx_seq_one_letter_code
_entity_poly.pdbx_strand_id
1 'polypeptide(L)'
;TIPRGQWKFSADRGSVEMAAGFEPHRIYEVVYTAQDPVLVGLGPAAVRDFHSYLKHGDTPVAPVRRAYAFGTSQSGRFLRTFLYYGFNQDEAGRQVFDGVIAHVAGGGRGSFNHRFAQPSRDAHPYMNSFYPTDIFPFTDVEQTDPETGLTDGILKRAAETRTAPKIFYTNSSYEYWGRSASLIHTSVDGRSDAPIPENTRIYMFAGSQHGPASFPPSRSIGQQRSNPNDFRWAMRALLAAMDRWVREGAAPPASIHPRVSADTLVAPEAVQFPKIPGVAFSTRIHKAYRADYGPQWKSGIVTSEPPKIGKAFPMRVSQVDPDGNEVAGRHAAAWDGTD
;
A
#
# COMPACT_ATOMS: atom_id res chain seq x y z
N THR A 1 24.33 21.60 1.71
CA THR A 1 23.52 22.35 2.72
C THR A 1 23.58 23.82 2.38
N ILE A 2 22.42 24.49 2.37
CA ILE A 2 22.36 25.94 2.15
C ILE A 2 22.66 26.63 3.49
N PRO A 3 23.66 27.54 3.54
CA PRO A 3 24.02 28.25 4.78
C PRO A 3 22.83 29.01 5.36
N ARG A 4 22.70 29.05 6.69
CA ARG A 4 21.57 29.68 7.40
C ARG A 4 21.39 31.17 7.03
N GLY A 5 22.45 31.89 6.75
CA GLY A 5 22.39 33.31 6.34
C GLY A 5 21.80 33.57 4.95
N GLN A 6 21.57 32.52 4.14
CA GLN A 6 21.02 32.66 2.78
C GLN A 6 19.52 32.46 2.72
N TRP A 7 18.87 32.08 3.82
CA TRP A 7 17.44 31.86 3.90
C TRP A 7 16.89 32.28 5.27
N LYS A 8 15.60 32.57 5.33
CA LYS A 8 14.89 32.91 6.56
C LYS A 8 13.47 32.37 6.54
N PHE A 9 12.85 32.30 7.69
CA PHE A 9 11.39 32.14 7.76
C PHE A 9 10.70 33.47 7.46
N SER A 10 9.54 33.42 6.83
CA SER A 10 8.62 34.55 6.74
C SER A 10 8.24 35.10 8.12
N ALA A 11 7.70 36.31 8.18
CA ALA A 11 7.32 36.95 9.44
C ALA A 11 6.27 36.12 10.24
N ASP A 12 5.36 35.48 9.55
CA ASP A 12 4.34 34.57 10.12
C ASP A 12 4.86 33.15 10.37
N ARG A 13 6.13 32.87 10.01
CA ARG A 13 6.78 31.55 10.08
C ARG A 13 6.09 30.46 9.27
N GLY A 14 5.21 30.82 8.33
CA GLY A 14 4.48 29.88 7.49
C GLY A 14 5.26 29.42 6.26
N SER A 15 6.35 30.10 5.91
CA SER A 15 7.14 29.80 4.71
C SER A 15 8.64 30.07 4.89
N VAL A 16 9.42 29.57 3.94
CA VAL A 16 10.86 29.79 3.85
C VAL A 16 11.14 30.71 2.67
N GLU A 17 11.93 31.73 2.89
CA GLU A 17 12.35 32.70 1.89
C GLU A 17 13.86 32.63 1.63
N MET A 18 14.27 32.68 0.38
CA MET A 18 15.65 32.79 -0.07
C MET A 18 15.80 34.03 -0.94
N ALA A 19 16.76 34.92 -0.61
CA ALA A 19 16.99 36.14 -1.37
C ALA A 19 17.39 35.88 -2.85
N ALA A 20 18.11 34.75 -3.08
CA ALA A 20 18.49 34.32 -4.44
C ALA A 20 17.36 33.59 -5.17
N GLY A 21 16.18 33.33 -4.51
CA GLY A 21 15.13 32.50 -5.03
C GLY A 21 15.46 31.01 -4.98
N PHE A 22 14.50 30.20 -5.43
CA PHE A 22 14.65 28.75 -5.56
C PHE A 22 14.95 28.39 -7.01
N GLU A 23 15.95 27.54 -7.23
CA GLU A 23 16.29 27.06 -8.56
C GLU A 23 15.19 26.13 -9.10
N PRO A 24 14.73 26.30 -10.34
CA PRO A 24 13.81 25.36 -10.98
C PRO A 24 14.38 23.92 -11.00
N HIS A 25 13.50 22.92 -10.90
CA HIS A 25 13.85 21.49 -10.93
C HIS A 25 14.78 21.02 -9.80
N ARG A 26 14.88 21.77 -8.71
CA ARG A 26 15.55 21.35 -7.47
C ARG A 26 14.51 20.97 -6.42
N ILE A 27 14.88 20.02 -5.57
CA ILE A 27 14.12 19.68 -4.37
C ILE A 27 14.83 20.31 -3.19
N TYR A 28 14.09 21.04 -2.39
CA TYR A 28 14.57 21.70 -1.19
C TYR A 28 13.95 21.00 0.04
N GLU A 29 14.78 20.76 1.03
CA GLU A 29 14.39 20.18 2.29
C GLU A 29 14.74 21.13 3.42
N VAL A 30 13.78 21.36 4.31
CA VAL A 30 13.94 22.14 5.52
C VAL A 30 13.69 21.25 6.72
N VAL A 31 14.70 21.08 7.56
CA VAL A 31 14.58 20.37 8.83
C VAL A 31 14.56 21.41 9.96
N TYR A 32 13.52 21.39 10.77
CA TYR A 32 13.33 22.35 11.85
C TYR A 32 12.69 21.71 13.07
N THR A 33 12.85 22.31 14.23
CA THR A 33 12.16 21.89 15.45
C THR A 33 10.78 22.56 15.50
N ALA A 34 9.74 21.76 15.63
CA ALA A 34 8.37 22.23 15.83
C ALA A 34 7.89 21.89 17.24
N GLN A 35 6.96 22.68 17.75
CA GLN A 35 6.26 22.45 19.01
C GLN A 35 4.76 22.62 18.79
N ASP A 36 3.96 22.15 19.75
CA ASP A 36 2.51 22.31 19.76
C ASP A 36 1.86 21.82 18.46
N PRO A 37 2.08 20.55 18.05
CA PRO A 37 1.52 20.03 16.81
C PRO A 37 -0.01 20.07 16.89
N VAL A 38 -0.64 20.43 15.79
CA VAL A 38 -2.10 20.27 15.65
C VAL A 38 -2.50 18.81 15.82
N LEU A 39 -3.71 18.57 16.30
CA LEU A 39 -4.27 17.21 16.35
C LEU A 39 -4.48 16.69 14.92
N VAL A 40 -3.77 15.64 14.58
CA VAL A 40 -3.89 14.93 13.32
C VAL A 40 -4.28 13.46 13.58
N GLY A 41 -4.71 12.75 12.54
CA GLY A 41 -5.01 11.32 12.66
C GLY A 41 -6.45 11.00 13.07
N LEU A 42 -7.34 11.98 13.18
CA LEU A 42 -8.75 11.76 13.50
C LEU A 42 -9.56 11.16 12.32
N GLY A 43 -9.03 11.19 11.10
CA GLY A 43 -9.69 10.64 9.92
C GLY A 43 -10.13 9.19 10.07
N PRO A 44 -9.28 8.26 10.53
CA PRO A 44 -9.70 6.88 10.78
C PRO A 44 -10.84 6.76 11.79
N ALA A 45 -10.81 7.53 12.89
CA ALA A 45 -11.88 7.56 13.87
C ALA A 45 -13.18 8.08 13.26
N ALA A 46 -13.14 9.17 12.51
CA ALA A 46 -14.32 9.72 11.83
C ALA A 46 -14.94 8.71 10.84
N VAL A 47 -14.12 8.00 10.07
CA VAL A 47 -14.58 6.93 9.17
C VAL A 47 -15.23 5.79 9.96
N ARG A 48 -14.59 5.33 11.05
CA ARG A 48 -15.13 4.32 11.94
C ARG A 48 -16.51 4.71 12.48
N ASP A 49 -16.58 5.88 13.09
CA ASP A 49 -17.77 6.31 13.84
C ASP A 49 -18.93 6.59 12.90
N PHE A 50 -18.68 7.21 11.75
CA PHE A 50 -19.70 7.45 10.74
C PHE A 50 -20.30 6.13 10.22
N HIS A 51 -19.49 5.13 9.88
CA HIS A 51 -19.98 3.85 9.39
C HIS A 51 -20.62 3.01 10.49
N SER A 52 -20.10 3.08 11.72
CA SER A 52 -20.78 2.49 12.88
C SER A 52 -22.16 3.10 13.11
N TYR A 53 -22.27 4.42 13.01
CA TYR A 53 -23.56 5.12 13.08
C TYR A 53 -24.54 4.64 12.00
N LEU A 54 -24.09 4.51 10.74
CA LEU A 54 -24.94 4.01 9.64
C LEU A 54 -25.43 2.57 9.86
N LYS A 55 -24.60 1.70 10.49
CA LYS A 55 -24.96 0.29 10.73
C LYS A 55 -25.79 0.08 11.99
N HIS A 56 -25.60 0.89 13.00
CA HIS A 56 -26.09 0.59 14.35
C HIS A 56 -26.81 1.75 15.02
N GLY A 57 -26.76 2.95 14.46
CA GLY A 57 -27.43 4.13 14.99
C GLY A 57 -28.87 4.27 14.52
N ASP A 58 -29.61 5.15 15.17
CA ASP A 58 -30.90 5.60 14.68
C ASP A 58 -30.68 6.63 13.56
N THR A 59 -30.72 6.17 12.32
CA THR A 59 -30.41 6.98 11.14
C THR A 59 -31.64 7.17 10.25
N PRO A 60 -31.72 8.30 9.52
CA PRO A 60 -32.82 8.52 8.59
C PRO A 60 -32.73 7.71 7.29
N VAL A 61 -31.63 6.96 7.09
CA VAL A 61 -31.44 6.09 5.93
C VAL A 61 -31.96 4.68 6.23
N ALA A 62 -32.19 3.90 5.17
CA ALA A 62 -32.59 2.51 5.32
C ALA A 62 -31.52 1.72 6.11
N PRO A 63 -31.92 0.71 6.91
CA PRO A 63 -30.96 -0.04 7.75
C PRO A 63 -29.82 -0.63 6.93
N VAL A 64 -28.60 -0.24 7.28
CA VAL A 64 -27.36 -0.78 6.69
C VAL A 64 -26.98 -2.05 7.43
N ARG A 65 -27.05 -3.19 6.74
CA ARG A 65 -26.71 -4.48 7.34
C ARG A 65 -25.23 -4.84 7.18
N ARG A 66 -24.59 -4.34 6.13
CA ARG A 66 -23.18 -4.62 5.78
C ARG A 66 -22.52 -3.37 5.24
N ALA A 67 -21.25 -3.23 5.52
CA ALA A 67 -20.43 -2.13 5.05
C ALA A 67 -19.17 -2.66 4.37
N TYR A 68 -18.88 -2.13 3.19
CA TYR A 68 -17.68 -2.46 2.41
C TYR A 68 -16.83 -1.20 2.24
N ALA A 69 -15.53 -1.35 2.45
CA ALA A 69 -14.58 -0.29 2.17
C ALA A 69 -13.78 -0.61 0.91
N PHE A 70 -13.73 0.34 -0.01
CA PHE A 70 -12.90 0.27 -1.21
C PHE A 70 -11.95 1.46 -1.24
N GLY A 71 -10.66 1.18 -1.36
CA GLY A 71 -9.63 2.22 -1.44
C GLY A 71 -8.64 1.94 -2.56
N THR A 72 -8.39 2.95 -3.40
CA THR A 72 -7.41 2.87 -4.48
C THR A 72 -6.14 3.62 -4.09
N SER A 73 -4.96 3.03 -4.34
CA SER A 73 -3.67 3.69 -4.16
C SER A 73 -3.46 4.17 -2.72
N GLN A 74 -3.33 5.46 -2.48
CA GLN A 74 -3.20 6.04 -1.14
C GLN A 74 -4.39 5.67 -0.24
N SER A 75 -5.62 5.66 -0.78
CA SER A 75 -6.80 5.22 -0.02
C SER A 75 -6.74 3.71 0.31
N GLY A 76 -6.14 2.89 -0.54
CA GLY A 76 -5.84 1.48 -0.21
C GLY A 76 -4.84 1.35 0.93
N ARG A 77 -3.78 2.17 0.95
CA ARG A 77 -2.84 2.25 2.08
C ARG A 77 -3.50 2.78 3.34
N PHE A 78 -4.43 3.74 3.21
CA PHE A 78 -5.25 4.19 4.33
C PHE A 78 -6.05 3.03 4.93
N LEU A 79 -6.70 2.19 4.12
CA LEU A 79 -7.44 1.03 4.62
C LEU A 79 -6.53 0.03 5.34
N ARG A 80 -5.33 -0.22 4.84
CA ARG A 80 -4.33 -1.04 5.54
C ARG A 80 -3.92 -0.43 6.88
N THR A 81 -3.75 0.89 6.93
CA THR A 81 -3.45 1.62 8.17
C THR A 81 -4.63 1.60 9.14
N PHE A 82 -5.85 1.74 8.64
CA PHE A 82 -7.10 1.65 9.41
C PHE A 82 -7.22 0.29 10.11
N LEU A 83 -6.98 -0.80 9.38
CA LEU A 83 -6.98 -2.16 9.94
C LEU A 83 -5.86 -2.35 10.97
N TYR A 84 -4.66 -1.88 10.65
CA TYR A 84 -3.50 -1.99 11.53
C TYR A 84 -3.71 -1.34 12.90
N TYR A 85 -4.31 -0.15 12.92
CA TYR A 85 -4.60 0.54 14.18
C TYR A 85 -5.87 0.04 14.88
N GLY A 86 -6.57 -0.96 14.33
CA GLY A 86 -7.74 -1.59 14.95
C GLY A 86 -9.03 -0.79 14.81
N PHE A 87 -9.08 0.18 13.89
CA PHE A 87 -10.28 1.01 13.68
C PHE A 87 -11.47 0.25 13.08
N ASN A 88 -11.30 -1.03 12.70
CA ASN A 88 -12.45 -1.85 12.30
C ASN A 88 -13.31 -2.32 13.48
N GLN A 89 -12.96 -1.92 14.68
CA GLN A 89 -13.78 -2.02 15.89
C GLN A 89 -14.26 -0.64 16.32
N ASP A 90 -15.56 -0.48 16.54
CA ASP A 90 -16.12 0.74 17.10
C ASP A 90 -15.99 0.79 18.64
N GLU A 91 -16.38 1.89 19.25
CA GLU A 91 -16.27 2.10 20.71
C GLU A 91 -17.17 1.15 21.53
N ALA A 92 -18.18 0.53 20.90
CA ALA A 92 -19.03 -0.48 21.50
C ALA A 92 -18.54 -1.92 21.23
N GLY A 93 -17.33 -2.09 20.66
CA GLY A 93 -16.75 -3.40 20.37
C GLY A 93 -17.29 -4.07 19.10
N ARG A 94 -18.05 -3.36 18.25
CA ARG A 94 -18.71 -3.93 17.07
C ARG A 94 -17.87 -3.74 15.82
N GLN A 95 -18.00 -4.68 14.87
CA GLN A 95 -17.29 -4.59 13.58
C GLN A 95 -17.89 -3.52 12.67
N VAL A 96 -17.02 -2.66 12.11
CA VAL A 96 -17.39 -1.56 11.21
C VAL A 96 -17.55 -2.06 9.78
N PHE A 97 -16.48 -2.47 9.13
CA PHE A 97 -16.51 -3.01 7.77
C PHE A 97 -16.52 -4.53 7.77
N ASP A 98 -17.39 -5.10 6.96
CA ASP A 98 -17.50 -6.56 6.76
C ASP A 98 -16.58 -7.04 5.64
N GLY A 99 -16.32 -6.18 4.65
CA GLY A 99 -15.39 -6.41 3.55
C GLY A 99 -14.51 -5.21 3.25
N VAL A 100 -13.25 -5.46 2.89
CA VAL A 100 -12.27 -4.41 2.53
C VAL A 100 -11.58 -4.80 1.24
N ILE A 101 -11.52 -3.88 0.28
CA ILE A 101 -10.75 -4.02 -0.96
C ILE A 101 -9.70 -2.91 -1.00
N ALA A 102 -8.44 -3.28 -0.80
CA ALA A 102 -7.31 -2.37 -0.96
C ALA A 102 -6.69 -2.57 -2.33
N HIS A 103 -7.05 -1.71 -3.28
CA HIS A 103 -6.63 -1.77 -4.68
C HIS A 103 -5.38 -0.93 -4.91
N VAL A 104 -4.38 -1.51 -5.58
CA VAL A 104 -3.08 -0.90 -5.92
C VAL A 104 -2.43 -0.13 -4.77
N ALA A 105 -2.55 -0.70 -3.58
CA ALA A 105 -1.94 -0.16 -2.38
C ALA A 105 -0.44 -0.48 -2.28
N GLY A 106 0.01 -1.54 -2.95
CA GLY A 106 1.35 -2.09 -2.78
C GLY A 106 1.56 -2.67 -1.38
N GLY A 107 2.79 -2.69 -0.91
CA GLY A 107 3.17 -3.20 0.42
C GLY A 107 2.91 -2.20 1.55
N GLY A 108 2.77 -0.91 1.23
CA GLY A 108 2.78 0.15 2.22
C GLY A 108 1.53 0.25 3.08
N ARG A 109 1.76 0.72 4.31
CA ARG A 109 0.70 1.31 5.15
C ARG A 109 0.63 2.82 5.00
N GLY A 110 1.75 3.44 4.64
CA GLY A 110 1.90 4.87 4.61
C GLY A 110 2.31 5.49 5.95
N SER A 111 2.81 6.69 5.88
CA SER A 111 3.28 7.48 7.03
C SER A 111 2.33 8.63 7.37
N PHE A 112 1.06 8.54 6.96
CA PHE A 112 0.11 9.58 7.27
C PHE A 112 -0.32 9.57 8.73
N ASN A 113 -0.67 10.75 9.22
CA ASN A 113 -1.16 10.97 10.59
C ASN A 113 -0.13 10.68 11.68
N HIS A 114 1.16 10.69 11.35
CA HIS A 114 2.20 10.69 12.36
C HIS A 114 2.29 12.07 13.00
N ARG A 115 2.38 12.09 14.33
CA ARG A 115 2.60 13.32 15.06
C ARG A 115 3.90 13.99 14.58
N PHE A 116 3.85 15.28 14.26
CA PHE A 116 4.94 16.07 13.64
C PHE A 116 5.34 15.63 12.22
N ALA A 117 4.77 14.56 11.67
CA ALA A 117 5.05 14.14 10.31
C ALA A 117 4.16 14.87 9.29
N GLN A 118 4.65 15.01 8.07
CA GLN A 118 3.88 15.64 6.99
C GLN A 118 2.88 14.65 6.40
N PRO A 119 1.56 14.89 6.52
CA PRO A 119 0.54 13.93 6.09
C PRO A 119 0.50 13.73 4.57
N SER A 120 0.94 14.70 3.78
CA SER A 120 0.93 14.67 2.31
C SER A 120 2.12 13.94 1.68
N ARG A 121 3.04 13.41 2.47
CA ARG A 121 4.29 12.81 1.98
C ARG A 121 4.04 11.65 1.01
N ASP A 122 3.05 10.82 1.28
CA ASP A 122 2.68 9.69 0.44
C ASP A 122 2.03 10.05 -0.90
N ALA A 123 1.58 11.28 -1.06
CA ALA A 123 0.94 11.76 -2.28
C ALA A 123 1.92 12.40 -3.26
N HIS A 124 3.14 12.66 -2.85
CA HIS A 124 4.11 13.38 -3.65
C HIS A 124 4.88 12.43 -4.60
N PRO A 125 5.19 12.83 -5.85
CA PRO A 125 5.97 12.01 -6.79
C PRO A 125 7.36 11.60 -6.28
N TYR A 126 7.91 12.36 -5.34
CA TYR A 126 9.22 12.13 -4.74
C TYR A 126 9.14 11.53 -3.33
N MET A 127 8.01 10.98 -2.95
CA MET A 127 7.71 10.54 -1.59
C MET A 127 8.75 9.62 -0.95
N ASN A 128 9.47 8.84 -1.73
CA ASN A 128 10.51 7.93 -1.22
C ASN A 128 11.93 8.38 -1.57
N SER A 129 12.12 9.59 -2.10
CA SER A 129 13.45 10.07 -2.50
C SER A 129 14.35 10.37 -1.30
N PHE A 130 13.76 10.68 -0.15
CA PHE A 130 14.47 11.05 1.07
C PHE A 130 14.18 10.11 2.23
N TYR A 131 12.90 9.71 2.41
CA TYR A 131 12.46 8.90 3.54
C TYR A 131 11.55 7.77 3.09
N PRO A 132 11.67 6.58 3.70
CA PRO A 132 10.74 5.50 3.41
C PRO A 132 9.36 5.84 3.96
N THR A 133 8.34 5.59 3.15
CA THR A 133 6.94 5.76 3.53
C THR A 133 6.22 4.42 3.68
N ASP A 134 6.81 3.35 3.18
CA ASP A 134 6.29 1.99 3.33
C ASP A 134 6.88 1.38 4.60
N ILE A 135 6.03 1.20 5.62
CA ILE A 135 6.43 0.91 6.99
C ILE A 135 6.00 -0.49 7.40
N PHE A 136 6.92 -1.26 8.02
CA PHE A 136 6.60 -2.54 8.65
C PHE A 136 5.48 -2.39 9.71
N PRO A 137 4.57 -3.39 9.86
CA PRO A 137 4.46 -4.67 9.17
C PRO A 137 3.81 -4.56 7.79
N PHE A 138 4.05 -5.58 6.94
CA PHE A 138 3.51 -5.64 5.58
C PHE A 138 2.45 -6.73 5.42
N THR A 139 2.64 -7.89 6.06
CA THR A 139 1.74 -9.03 6.00
C THR A 139 0.59 -8.91 6.99
N ASP A 140 -0.51 -9.57 6.70
CA ASP A 140 -1.65 -9.67 7.62
C ASP A 140 -1.31 -10.45 8.89
N VAL A 141 -0.53 -11.51 8.75
CA VAL A 141 -0.01 -12.31 9.86
C VAL A 141 1.19 -11.63 10.51
N GLU A 142 1.40 -11.90 11.79
CA GLU A 142 2.58 -11.41 12.48
C GLU A 142 3.86 -12.05 11.94
N GLN A 143 4.86 -11.23 11.73
CA GLN A 143 6.24 -11.64 11.44
C GLN A 143 7.21 -10.87 12.32
N THR A 144 8.35 -11.48 12.60
CA THR A 144 9.45 -10.80 13.30
C THR A 144 10.46 -10.29 12.29
N ASP A 145 10.73 -8.98 12.30
CA ASP A 145 11.86 -8.43 11.56
C ASP A 145 13.15 -8.75 12.30
N PRO A 146 14.04 -9.57 11.73
CA PRO A 146 15.27 -10.02 12.41
C PRO A 146 16.27 -8.88 12.65
N GLU A 147 16.16 -7.76 11.94
CA GLU A 147 17.07 -6.61 12.10
C GLU A 147 16.66 -5.71 13.28
N THR A 148 15.36 -5.56 13.51
CA THR A 148 14.85 -4.69 14.57
C THR A 148 14.32 -5.46 15.79
N GLY A 149 14.10 -6.77 15.65
CA GLY A 149 13.44 -7.62 16.65
C GLY A 149 11.94 -7.29 16.85
N LEU A 150 11.36 -6.43 16.00
CA LEU A 150 9.96 -6.07 16.09
C LEU A 150 9.09 -7.18 15.50
N THR A 151 8.11 -7.66 16.28
CA THR A 151 7.08 -8.63 15.84
C THR A 151 5.76 -7.92 15.70
N ASP A 152 5.18 -7.94 14.49
CA ASP A 152 3.90 -7.28 14.24
C ASP A 152 3.22 -7.79 12.95
N GLY A 153 1.91 -7.50 12.80
CA GLY A 153 1.09 -7.86 11.63
C GLY A 153 -0.07 -6.89 11.44
N ILE A 154 -0.52 -6.73 10.20
CA ILE A 154 -1.59 -5.78 9.85
C ILE A 154 -2.89 -6.13 10.60
N LEU A 155 -3.23 -7.41 10.70
CA LEU A 155 -4.49 -7.84 11.30
C LEU A 155 -4.38 -8.25 12.78
N LYS A 156 -3.24 -8.03 13.42
CA LYS A 156 -3.05 -8.39 14.82
C LYS A 156 -4.20 -7.90 15.72
N ARG A 157 -4.45 -6.60 15.72
CA ARG A 157 -5.50 -5.99 16.56
C ARG A 157 -6.91 -6.44 16.16
N ALA A 158 -7.17 -6.55 14.86
CA ALA A 158 -8.46 -6.99 14.38
C ALA A 158 -8.74 -8.47 14.70
N ALA A 159 -7.70 -9.31 14.76
CA ALA A 159 -7.82 -10.69 15.18
C ALA A 159 -8.10 -10.81 16.70
N GLU A 160 -7.38 -10.05 17.52
CA GLU A 160 -7.58 -9.97 18.97
C GLU A 160 -9.01 -9.55 19.34
N THR A 161 -9.58 -8.62 18.59
CA THR A 161 -10.93 -8.10 18.80
C THR A 161 -12.02 -8.83 18.02
N ARG A 162 -11.67 -9.83 17.19
CA ARG A 162 -12.58 -10.57 16.30
C ARG A 162 -13.35 -9.67 15.33
N THR A 163 -12.73 -8.60 14.88
CA THR A 163 -13.29 -7.64 13.92
C THR A 163 -12.56 -7.64 12.58
N ALA A 164 -11.81 -8.71 12.28
CA ALA A 164 -11.13 -8.85 11.00
C ALA A 164 -12.15 -9.03 9.87
N PRO A 165 -12.17 -8.13 8.86
CA PRO A 165 -13.10 -8.23 7.74
C PRO A 165 -12.66 -9.31 6.72
N LYS A 166 -13.48 -9.57 5.70
CA LYS A 166 -13.01 -10.21 4.47
C LYS A 166 -12.17 -9.21 3.67
N ILE A 167 -11.02 -9.64 3.14
CA ILE A 167 -10.06 -8.72 2.53
C ILE A 167 -9.66 -9.18 1.13
N PHE A 168 -9.68 -8.24 0.16
CA PHE A 168 -8.98 -8.38 -1.09
C PHE A 168 -7.85 -7.34 -1.19
N TYR A 169 -6.65 -7.83 -1.43
CA TYR A 169 -5.53 -7.03 -1.92
C TYR A 169 -5.41 -7.26 -3.42
N THR A 170 -5.58 -6.20 -4.19
CA THR A 170 -5.44 -6.26 -5.65
C THR A 170 -4.33 -5.32 -6.07
N ASN A 171 -3.32 -5.83 -6.75
CA ASN A 171 -2.17 -5.06 -7.20
C ASN A 171 -1.94 -5.29 -8.71
N SER A 172 -1.36 -4.30 -9.38
CA SER A 172 -0.89 -4.41 -10.74
C SER A 172 0.60 -4.77 -10.78
N SER A 173 1.16 -4.98 -11.95
CA SER A 173 2.61 -5.13 -12.14
C SER A 173 3.39 -3.95 -11.56
N TYR A 174 2.87 -2.74 -11.72
CA TYR A 174 3.52 -1.53 -11.20
C TYR A 174 3.76 -1.61 -9.68
N GLU A 175 2.82 -2.14 -8.90
CA GLU A 175 2.98 -2.17 -7.45
C GLU A 175 4.12 -3.10 -7.00
N TYR A 176 4.43 -4.14 -7.77
CA TYR A 176 5.59 -4.98 -7.50
C TYR A 176 6.91 -4.24 -7.76
N TRP A 177 6.98 -3.41 -8.78
CA TRP A 177 8.16 -2.61 -9.13
C TRP A 177 8.24 -1.29 -8.37
N GLY A 178 7.12 -0.62 -8.21
CA GLY A 178 7.05 0.76 -7.73
C GLY A 178 6.53 0.95 -6.31
N ARG A 179 5.92 -0.08 -5.69
CA ARG A 179 5.24 0.05 -4.39
C ARG A 179 5.37 -1.18 -3.49
N SER A 180 6.44 -1.94 -3.64
CA SER A 180 6.82 -3.00 -2.70
C SER A 180 5.75 -4.09 -2.47
N ALA A 181 4.91 -4.39 -3.46
CA ALA A 181 3.76 -5.27 -3.28
C ALA A 181 4.13 -6.69 -2.84
N SER A 182 5.30 -7.20 -3.20
CA SER A 182 5.73 -8.54 -2.79
C SER A 182 5.78 -8.72 -1.27
N LEU A 183 6.02 -7.66 -0.51
CA LEU A 183 6.15 -7.72 0.95
C LEU A 183 4.85 -8.13 1.65
N ILE A 184 3.67 -7.99 1.00
CA ILE A 184 2.40 -8.40 1.63
C ILE A 184 2.21 -9.91 1.73
N HIS A 185 3.01 -10.68 0.98
CA HIS A 185 2.90 -12.14 0.91
C HIS A 185 4.25 -12.88 0.90
N THR A 186 5.33 -12.21 1.32
CA THR A 186 6.64 -12.86 1.53
C THR A 186 7.06 -12.80 2.98
N SER A 187 7.95 -13.71 3.38
CA SER A 187 8.70 -13.58 4.64
C SER A 187 9.50 -12.27 4.65
N VAL A 188 9.79 -11.74 5.84
CA VAL A 188 10.54 -10.48 6.00
C VAL A 188 11.92 -10.53 5.34
N ASP A 189 12.54 -11.72 5.30
CA ASP A 189 13.81 -11.96 4.59
C ASP A 189 13.66 -12.24 3.09
N GLY A 190 12.42 -12.26 2.59
CA GLY A 190 12.07 -12.47 1.17
C GLY A 190 12.37 -13.88 0.65
N ARG A 191 12.67 -14.87 1.50
CA ARG A 191 13.11 -16.21 1.06
C ARG A 191 11.98 -17.21 0.86
N SER A 192 10.81 -16.92 1.40
CA SER A 192 9.63 -17.80 1.32
C SER A 192 8.35 -17.00 1.18
N ASP A 193 7.28 -17.68 0.81
CA ASP A 193 5.94 -17.12 0.85
C ASP A 193 5.47 -17.03 2.31
N ALA A 194 4.80 -15.94 2.66
CA ALA A 194 4.15 -15.79 3.94
C ALA A 194 2.75 -16.43 3.92
N PRO A 195 2.25 -16.94 5.05
CA PRO A 195 0.88 -17.40 5.16
C PRO A 195 -0.12 -16.28 4.86
N ILE A 196 -1.20 -16.63 4.16
CA ILE A 196 -2.34 -15.74 3.89
C ILE A 196 -3.52 -16.24 4.72
N PRO A 197 -4.11 -15.40 5.59
CA PRO A 197 -5.27 -15.77 6.38
C PRO A 197 -6.48 -16.18 5.52
N GLU A 198 -7.34 -17.05 6.05
CA GLU A 198 -8.52 -17.53 5.34
C GLU A 198 -9.50 -16.43 4.92
N ASN A 199 -9.53 -15.32 5.65
CA ASN A 199 -10.32 -14.13 5.35
C ASN A 199 -9.66 -13.18 4.36
N THR A 200 -8.50 -13.52 3.80
CA THR A 200 -7.75 -12.68 2.85
C THR A 200 -7.58 -13.37 1.50
N ARG A 201 -7.67 -12.61 0.42
CA ARG A 201 -7.26 -13.02 -0.93
C ARG A 201 -6.38 -11.96 -1.56
N ILE A 202 -5.42 -12.40 -2.36
CA ILE A 202 -4.45 -11.55 -3.07
C ILE A 202 -4.56 -11.84 -4.56
N TYR A 203 -4.77 -10.79 -5.37
CA TYR A 203 -4.84 -10.89 -6.81
C TYR A 203 -3.87 -9.92 -7.47
N MET A 204 -3.11 -10.40 -8.42
CA MET A 204 -2.26 -9.57 -9.27
C MET A 204 -2.84 -9.48 -10.69
N PHE A 205 -2.99 -8.27 -11.18
CA PHE A 205 -3.31 -7.99 -12.58
C PHE A 205 -2.02 -7.86 -13.37
N ALA A 206 -1.56 -8.99 -13.91
CA ALA A 206 -0.31 -9.08 -14.67
C ALA A 206 -0.34 -8.20 -15.92
N GLY A 207 0.80 -7.62 -16.28
CA GLY A 207 0.95 -6.77 -17.45
C GLY A 207 0.18 -5.45 -17.37
N SER A 208 -0.32 -5.05 -16.20
CA SER A 208 -1.04 -3.79 -16.02
C SER A 208 -0.24 -2.77 -15.21
N GLN A 209 -0.61 -1.51 -15.30
CA GLN A 209 -0.03 -0.42 -14.52
C GLN A 209 -0.99 0.06 -13.43
N HIS A 210 -0.54 1.01 -12.62
CA HIS A 210 -1.26 1.58 -11.48
C HIS A 210 -2.70 2.01 -11.80
N GLY A 211 -2.93 2.51 -12.99
CA GLY A 211 -4.24 2.83 -13.53
C GLY A 211 -4.24 2.63 -15.05
N PRO A 212 -5.30 2.04 -15.63
CA PRO A 212 -5.35 1.81 -17.06
C PRO A 212 -5.48 3.13 -17.82
N ALA A 213 -4.71 3.26 -18.89
CA ALA A 213 -4.86 4.38 -19.82
C ALA A 213 -6.12 4.24 -20.67
N SER A 214 -6.51 5.32 -21.35
CA SER A 214 -7.52 5.27 -22.39
C SER A 214 -6.97 4.58 -23.64
N PHE A 215 -7.87 4.07 -24.47
CA PHE A 215 -7.54 3.55 -25.79
C PHE A 215 -8.06 4.49 -26.88
N PRO A 216 -7.29 4.83 -27.92
CA PRO A 216 -5.90 4.46 -28.17
C PRO A 216 -4.93 5.11 -27.18
N PRO A 217 -3.82 4.41 -26.80
CA PRO A 217 -2.92 4.91 -25.78
C PRO A 217 -2.14 6.14 -26.24
N SER A 218 -2.14 7.18 -25.44
CA SER A 218 -1.38 8.40 -25.67
C SER A 218 0.01 8.36 -24.99
N ARG A 219 0.92 9.20 -25.46
CA ARG A 219 2.16 9.48 -24.73
C ARG A 219 1.86 10.55 -23.67
N SER A 220 2.26 10.29 -22.44
CA SER A 220 2.19 11.21 -21.31
C SER A 220 3.60 11.79 -21.04
N ILE A 221 3.95 11.98 -19.78
CA ILE A 221 5.27 12.45 -19.33
C ILE A 221 6.37 11.38 -19.48
N GLY A 222 6.01 10.13 -19.71
CA GLY A 222 6.94 9.01 -19.87
C GLY A 222 7.54 8.94 -21.28
N GLN A 223 8.59 8.12 -21.42
CA GLN A 223 9.22 7.84 -22.70
C GLN A 223 8.35 6.95 -23.60
N GLN A 224 7.52 6.10 -23.01
CA GLN A 224 6.64 5.17 -23.70
C GLN A 224 5.17 5.63 -23.65
N ARG A 225 4.32 5.03 -24.50
CA ARG A 225 2.88 5.22 -24.39
C ARG A 225 2.35 4.60 -23.11
N SER A 226 1.29 5.21 -22.56
CA SER A 226 0.62 4.67 -21.39
C SER A 226 -0.05 3.33 -21.68
N ASN A 227 -0.02 2.40 -20.74
CA ASN A 227 -0.56 1.05 -20.91
C ASN A 227 -2.10 1.06 -20.77
N PRO A 228 -2.87 0.64 -21.80
CA PRO A 228 -4.32 0.63 -21.77
C PRO A 228 -4.92 -0.67 -21.21
N ASN A 229 -4.11 -1.59 -20.68
CA ASN A 229 -4.62 -2.86 -20.14
C ASN A 229 -5.60 -2.59 -18.99
N ASP A 230 -6.89 -2.87 -19.23
CA ASP A 230 -7.99 -2.50 -18.35
C ASP A 230 -8.38 -3.67 -17.42
N PHE A 231 -8.19 -3.51 -16.14
CA PHE A 231 -8.57 -4.47 -15.11
C PHE A 231 -9.91 -4.13 -14.41
N ARG A 232 -10.60 -3.05 -14.79
CA ARG A 232 -11.81 -2.57 -14.06
C ARG A 232 -12.97 -3.57 -14.11
N TRP A 233 -13.08 -4.35 -15.15
CA TRP A 233 -14.07 -5.43 -15.24
C TRP A 233 -13.79 -6.57 -14.26
N ALA A 234 -12.52 -6.98 -14.11
CA ALA A 234 -12.14 -7.91 -13.05
C ALA A 234 -12.45 -7.36 -11.64
N MET A 235 -12.22 -6.06 -11.43
CA MET A 235 -12.58 -5.40 -10.17
C MET A 235 -14.09 -5.44 -9.89
N ARG A 236 -14.94 -5.29 -10.92
CA ARG A 236 -16.40 -5.44 -10.76
C ARG A 236 -16.78 -6.87 -10.37
N ALA A 237 -16.16 -7.86 -11.01
CA ALA A 237 -16.37 -9.27 -10.66
C ALA A 237 -15.92 -9.58 -9.23
N LEU A 238 -14.78 -9.05 -8.82
CA LEU A 238 -14.28 -9.20 -7.45
C LEU A 238 -15.19 -8.50 -6.43
N LEU A 239 -15.78 -7.35 -6.74
CA LEU A 239 -16.75 -6.71 -5.86
C LEU A 239 -17.98 -7.60 -5.64
N ALA A 240 -18.52 -8.19 -6.70
CA ALA A 240 -19.62 -9.16 -6.58
C ALA A 240 -19.22 -10.42 -5.79
N ALA A 241 -18.00 -10.91 -5.99
CA ALA A 241 -17.47 -12.03 -5.23
C ALA A 241 -17.29 -11.69 -3.74
N MET A 242 -16.83 -10.47 -3.41
CA MET A 242 -16.74 -9.99 -2.02
C MET A 242 -18.12 -9.97 -1.37
N ASP A 243 -19.12 -9.44 -2.05
CA ASP A 243 -20.49 -9.39 -1.51
C ASP A 243 -21.04 -10.78 -1.23
N ARG A 244 -20.87 -11.74 -2.16
CA ARG A 244 -21.28 -13.15 -1.92
C ARG A 244 -20.49 -13.77 -0.77
N TRP A 245 -19.20 -13.49 -0.67
CA TRP A 245 -18.38 -14.02 0.41
C TRP A 245 -18.84 -13.54 1.79
N VAL A 246 -19.15 -12.25 1.90
CA VAL A 246 -19.64 -11.64 3.14
C VAL A 246 -21.06 -12.08 3.47
N ARG A 247 -21.95 -12.15 2.47
CA ARG A 247 -23.39 -12.46 2.71
C ARG A 247 -23.67 -13.92 2.89
N GLU A 248 -23.00 -14.76 2.13
CA GLU A 248 -23.38 -16.16 1.93
C GLU A 248 -22.27 -17.12 2.42
N GLY A 249 -21.10 -16.59 2.73
CA GLY A 249 -19.92 -17.40 3.03
C GLY A 249 -19.31 -18.08 1.81
N ALA A 250 -19.82 -17.78 0.60
CA ALA A 250 -19.33 -18.36 -0.64
C ALA A 250 -17.89 -17.89 -0.90
N ALA A 251 -16.93 -18.83 -0.86
CA ALA A 251 -15.52 -18.50 -1.04
C ALA A 251 -15.27 -17.92 -2.44
N PRO A 252 -14.57 -16.78 -2.53
CA PRO A 252 -14.15 -16.22 -3.83
C PRO A 252 -13.07 -17.12 -4.47
N PRO A 253 -12.71 -16.87 -5.73
CA PRO A 253 -11.58 -17.56 -6.37
C PRO A 253 -10.34 -17.55 -5.47
N ALA A 254 -9.52 -18.57 -5.56
CA ALA A 254 -8.25 -18.65 -4.83
C ALA A 254 -7.34 -17.46 -5.17
N SER A 255 -6.45 -17.09 -4.27
CA SER A 255 -5.45 -16.05 -4.52
C SER A 255 -4.62 -16.36 -5.76
N ILE A 256 -4.43 -15.37 -6.62
CA ILE A 256 -3.63 -15.45 -7.85
C ILE A 256 -2.57 -14.35 -7.80
N HIS A 257 -1.35 -14.71 -7.46
CA HIS A 257 -0.19 -13.82 -7.36
C HIS A 257 1.10 -14.60 -7.54
N PRO A 258 2.23 -13.95 -7.89
CA PRO A 258 3.50 -14.65 -8.02
C PRO A 258 3.99 -15.14 -6.66
N ARG A 259 4.67 -16.30 -6.63
CA ARG A 259 5.14 -16.95 -5.39
C ARG A 259 6.61 -17.33 -5.48
N VAL A 260 7.31 -17.24 -4.35
CA VAL A 260 8.69 -17.70 -4.21
C VAL A 260 8.76 -19.22 -4.38
N SER A 261 7.83 -19.95 -3.78
CA SER A 261 7.75 -21.42 -3.85
C SER A 261 7.46 -21.97 -5.24
N ALA A 262 7.04 -21.14 -6.17
CA ALA A 262 6.74 -21.53 -7.55
C ALA A 262 7.72 -20.91 -8.57
N ASP A 263 8.81 -20.28 -8.10
CA ASP A 263 9.79 -19.56 -8.93
C ASP A 263 9.18 -18.47 -9.84
N THR A 264 7.96 -18.02 -9.52
CA THR A 264 7.26 -16.96 -10.23
C THR A 264 7.44 -15.59 -9.59
N LEU A 265 8.03 -15.54 -8.38
CA LEU A 265 8.39 -14.32 -7.66
C LEU A 265 9.90 -14.32 -7.39
N VAL A 266 10.64 -13.48 -8.10
CA VAL A 266 12.11 -13.50 -8.13
C VAL A 266 12.71 -12.14 -7.74
N ALA A 267 14.03 -12.12 -7.51
CA ALA A 267 14.75 -10.86 -7.37
C ALA A 267 14.72 -10.08 -8.71
N PRO A 268 14.71 -8.74 -8.71
CA PRO A 268 14.66 -7.96 -9.95
C PRO A 268 15.75 -8.30 -10.97
N GLU A 269 16.92 -8.64 -10.48
CA GLU A 269 18.09 -9.02 -11.28
C GLU A 269 17.98 -10.44 -11.89
N ALA A 270 17.08 -11.26 -11.35
CA ALA A 270 16.84 -12.63 -11.80
C ALA A 270 15.65 -12.75 -12.79
N VAL A 271 15.02 -11.63 -13.16
CA VAL A 271 13.96 -11.61 -14.16
C VAL A 271 14.56 -11.94 -15.54
N GLN A 272 14.03 -12.95 -16.19
CA GLN A 272 14.49 -13.43 -17.51
C GLN A 272 13.79 -12.70 -18.65
N PHE A 273 13.80 -11.36 -18.63
CA PHE A 273 13.14 -10.58 -19.67
C PHE A 273 13.82 -10.74 -21.01
N PRO A 274 13.10 -11.15 -22.07
CA PRO A 274 13.67 -11.37 -23.40
C PRO A 274 14.14 -10.07 -24.04
N LYS A 275 15.13 -10.14 -24.92
CA LYS A 275 15.56 -9.00 -25.73
C LYS A 275 14.55 -8.72 -26.84
N ILE A 276 13.63 -7.81 -26.58
CA ILE A 276 12.63 -7.38 -27.58
C ILE A 276 13.09 -6.07 -28.21
N PRO A 277 13.21 -6.00 -29.55
CA PRO A 277 13.62 -4.77 -30.23
C PRO A 277 12.73 -3.58 -29.87
N GLY A 278 13.34 -2.47 -29.46
CA GLY A 278 12.61 -1.24 -29.08
C GLY A 278 11.99 -1.25 -27.69
N VAL A 279 12.11 -2.34 -26.91
CA VAL A 279 11.64 -2.43 -25.53
C VAL A 279 12.82 -2.34 -24.58
N ALA A 280 12.80 -1.33 -23.71
CA ALA A 280 13.76 -1.21 -22.62
C ALA A 280 13.25 -1.94 -21.37
N PHE A 281 14.11 -2.74 -20.75
CA PHE A 281 13.87 -3.37 -19.46
C PHE A 281 14.78 -2.76 -18.40
N SER A 282 14.26 -2.52 -17.22
CA SER A 282 15.02 -1.94 -16.10
C SER A 282 14.90 -2.82 -14.86
N THR A 283 16.01 -3.04 -14.17
CA THR A 283 16.06 -3.71 -12.86
C THR A 283 15.91 -2.72 -11.70
N ARG A 284 15.69 -1.44 -11.97
CA ARG A 284 15.46 -0.43 -10.94
C ARG A 284 14.09 -0.65 -10.30
N ILE A 285 14.08 -0.78 -9.00
CA ILE A 285 12.89 -1.05 -8.20
C ILE A 285 12.81 -0.05 -7.06
N HIS A 286 11.59 0.34 -6.71
CA HIS A 286 11.35 1.04 -5.44
C HIS A 286 11.59 0.10 -4.26
N LYS A 287 12.31 0.56 -3.24
CA LYS A 287 12.65 -0.23 -2.05
C LYS A 287 11.95 0.34 -0.82
N ALA A 288 11.32 -0.54 -0.05
CA ALA A 288 10.91 -0.23 1.31
C ALA A 288 12.12 -0.37 2.23
N TYR A 289 12.28 0.57 3.15
CA TYR A 289 13.39 0.60 4.09
C TYR A 289 12.86 0.52 5.53
N ARG A 290 13.68 -0.02 6.42
CA ARG A 290 13.45 0.14 7.85
C ARG A 290 13.61 1.60 8.23
N ALA A 291 12.65 2.11 8.99
CA ALA A 291 12.63 3.49 9.42
C ALA A 291 12.52 3.55 10.94
N ASP A 292 13.49 4.20 11.57
CA ASP A 292 13.49 4.43 13.01
C ASP A 292 12.97 5.85 13.29
N TYR A 293 11.73 5.92 13.75
CA TYR A 293 11.03 7.14 14.14
C TYR A 293 11.23 7.51 15.60
N GLY A 294 12.14 6.83 16.30
CA GLY A 294 12.50 7.07 17.67
C GLY A 294 11.94 6.04 18.67
N PRO A 295 12.35 6.12 19.94
CA PRO A 295 12.10 5.08 20.95
C PRO A 295 10.62 4.88 21.28
N GLN A 296 9.77 5.88 21.04
CA GLN A 296 8.33 5.81 21.31
C GLN A 296 7.51 5.36 20.11
N TRP A 297 8.16 4.96 19.00
CA TRP A 297 7.48 4.52 17.79
C TRP A 297 6.52 3.35 18.00
N LYS A 298 6.86 2.41 18.89
CA LYS A 298 5.97 1.29 19.27
C LYS A 298 4.63 1.74 19.85
N SER A 299 4.60 2.93 20.44
CA SER A 299 3.39 3.58 20.97
C SER A 299 2.72 4.51 19.96
N GLY A 300 3.16 4.49 18.68
CA GLY A 300 2.64 5.36 17.63
C GLY A 300 3.14 6.81 17.70
N ILE A 301 4.17 7.08 18.52
CA ILE A 301 4.70 8.43 18.71
C ILE A 301 5.99 8.60 17.93
N VAL A 302 5.99 9.52 16.96
CA VAL A 302 7.17 9.95 16.21
C VAL A 302 7.94 10.97 17.05
N THR A 303 9.19 10.67 17.38
CA THR A 303 10.10 11.57 18.09
C THR A 303 11.34 11.94 17.26
N SER A 304 11.51 11.28 16.10
CA SER A 304 12.56 11.57 15.13
C SER A 304 11.95 11.67 13.73
N GLU A 305 11.94 12.87 13.18
CA GLU A 305 11.55 13.17 11.81
C GLU A 305 12.58 14.16 11.23
N PRO A 306 13.30 13.80 10.18
CA PRO A 306 13.20 12.55 9.42
C PRO A 306 13.61 11.30 10.24
N PRO A 307 13.08 10.12 9.89
CA PRO A 307 13.48 8.88 10.54
C PRO A 307 14.92 8.52 10.18
N LYS A 308 15.59 7.80 11.05
CA LYS A 308 16.87 7.15 10.69
C LYS A 308 16.59 5.97 9.77
N ILE A 309 17.22 5.97 8.59
CA ILE A 309 17.03 4.95 7.57
C ILE A 309 17.94 3.76 7.85
N GLY A 310 17.35 2.58 7.94
CA GLY A 310 18.04 1.29 8.06
C GLY A 310 18.15 0.56 6.72
N LYS A 311 18.38 -0.76 6.78
CA LYS A 311 18.48 -1.59 5.57
C LYS A 311 17.14 -1.72 4.85
N ALA A 312 17.22 -1.85 3.52
CA ALA A 312 16.05 -2.17 2.70
C ALA A 312 15.52 -3.57 3.03
N PHE A 313 14.19 -3.73 2.90
CA PHE A 313 13.59 -5.06 2.84
C PHE A 313 13.89 -5.71 1.48
N PRO A 314 14.03 -7.05 1.41
CA PRO A 314 14.23 -7.73 0.15
C PRO A 314 12.98 -7.64 -0.72
N MET A 315 13.11 -6.96 -1.85
CA MET A 315 12.02 -6.77 -2.81
C MET A 315 12.06 -7.85 -3.86
N ARG A 316 10.87 -8.28 -4.30
CA ARG A 316 10.72 -9.26 -5.36
C ARG A 316 9.68 -8.80 -6.38
N VAL A 317 9.80 -9.29 -7.60
CA VAL A 317 8.93 -8.98 -8.73
C VAL A 317 8.49 -10.25 -9.44
N SER A 318 7.45 -10.17 -10.26
CA SER A 318 7.02 -11.32 -11.06
C SER A 318 8.07 -11.71 -12.08
N GLN A 319 8.28 -13.02 -12.26
CA GLN A 319 9.01 -13.58 -13.39
C GLN A 319 8.18 -13.41 -14.66
N VAL A 320 8.83 -13.51 -15.82
CA VAL A 320 8.19 -13.43 -17.12
C VAL A 320 8.38 -14.73 -17.93
N ASP A 321 7.48 -14.96 -18.87
CA ASP A 321 7.61 -16.03 -19.86
C ASP A 321 8.58 -15.64 -21.01
N PRO A 322 8.88 -16.54 -21.95
CA PRO A 322 9.76 -16.25 -23.08
C PRO A 322 9.31 -15.10 -23.97
N ASP A 323 8.03 -14.73 -23.94
CA ASP A 323 7.46 -13.60 -24.67
C ASP A 323 7.52 -12.29 -23.89
N GLY A 324 7.99 -12.32 -22.63
CA GLY A 324 8.10 -11.17 -21.75
C GLY A 324 6.83 -10.86 -20.97
N ASN A 325 5.84 -11.74 -20.95
CA ASN A 325 4.63 -11.55 -20.17
C ASN A 325 4.83 -12.10 -18.74
N GLU A 326 4.34 -11.38 -17.74
CA GLU A 326 4.41 -11.82 -16.36
C GLU A 326 3.66 -13.14 -16.13
N VAL A 327 4.31 -14.06 -15.43
CA VAL A 327 3.76 -15.41 -15.14
C VAL A 327 3.01 -15.46 -13.80
N ALA A 328 2.57 -14.33 -13.30
CA ALA A 328 1.83 -14.24 -12.06
C ALA A 328 0.55 -15.09 -12.13
N GLY A 329 0.58 -16.22 -11.45
CA GLY A 329 -0.60 -17.04 -11.23
C GLY A 329 -1.24 -17.64 -12.49
N ARG A 330 -0.51 -17.78 -13.58
CA ARG A 330 -0.95 -18.65 -14.67
C ARG A 330 -0.98 -20.10 -14.17
N HIS A 331 -2.00 -20.46 -13.39
CA HIS A 331 -2.49 -21.81 -13.48
C HIS A 331 -3.07 -21.97 -14.89
N ALA A 332 -2.57 -22.94 -15.61
CA ALA A 332 -3.21 -23.46 -16.81
C ALA A 332 -4.53 -24.20 -16.46
N ALA A 333 -5.35 -23.65 -15.62
CA ALA A 333 -6.77 -23.91 -15.59
C ALA A 333 -7.31 -23.04 -16.73
N ALA A 334 -7.30 -23.62 -17.93
CA ALA A 334 -8.18 -23.18 -18.96
C ALA A 334 -9.54 -22.90 -18.30
N TRP A 335 -9.99 -21.67 -18.44
CA TRP A 335 -11.41 -21.38 -18.25
C TRP A 335 -12.11 -22.16 -19.34
N ASP A 336 -12.74 -23.27 -18.97
CA ASP A 336 -13.36 -24.23 -19.92
C ASP A 336 -14.67 -23.72 -20.50
N GLY A 337 -15.01 -22.46 -20.21
CA GLY A 337 -16.15 -21.80 -20.85
C GLY A 337 -17.51 -22.34 -20.41
N THR A 338 -17.57 -23.14 -19.34
CA THR A 338 -18.83 -23.60 -18.77
C THR A 338 -19.12 -22.89 -17.47
N ASP A 339 -19.76 -21.68 -17.54
CA ASP A 339 -20.88 -21.19 -16.72
C ASP A 339 -21.36 -19.84 -17.27
#